data_321a8b36023a02544869c189c9a421b2
#
_entry.id   321a8b36023a02544869c189c9a421b2
#
_cell.length_a   1.000
_cell.length_b   1.000
_cell.length_c   1.000
_cell.angle_alpha   90.00
_cell.angle_beta   90.00
_cell.angle_gamma   90.00
#
_symmetry.space_group_name_H-M   'P 1'
#
loop_
_entity.id
_entity.type
_entity.pdbx_description
1 polymer ?
#
loop_
_entity_poly.entity_id
_entity_poly.type
_entity_poly.pdbx_seq_one_letter_code
_entity_poly.pdbx_strand_id
1 'polypeptide(L)'
;MVVDRGLIALTGKLEVSGDIPPELLGKPLLLASNHIGNLDPMVLIAACRKIGVNPRFMLAGGLLDAPVMGPALKACGHLRVDRRSANVGEAMHRAVAALQKGGDPIAVYPEGKITLDPGMWPERGKTGVARMALGGGIPVVPISQWGAHEAVYWGNLSVGGWKDLLPYLTSWLRAVRKRPTFKVHFGKPVELTDLNAETMGDARRAHERIMTAITEGLVPLRLDEPDVPKFHDPTRPTTGASPWRPA
;
A
#
# COMPACT_ATOMS: atom_id res chain seq x y z
N MET A 1 -2.15 -12.22 16.17
CA MET A 1 -0.81 -11.60 16.37
C MET A 1 0.36 -12.45 15.87
N VAL A 2 0.30 -13.76 15.91
CA VAL A 2 1.39 -14.66 15.40
C VAL A 2 1.12 -15.12 13.96
N VAL A 3 -0.14 -15.11 13.55
CA VAL A 3 -0.62 -15.71 12.29
C VAL A 3 -0.05 -15.04 11.03
N ASP A 4 0.05 -13.73 11.00
CA ASP A 4 0.54 -12.99 9.83
C ASP A 4 2.05 -13.12 9.61
N ARG A 5 2.85 -13.10 10.70
CA ARG A 5 4.29 -13.37 10.61
C ARG A 5 4.55 -14.82 10.16
N GLY A 6 3.79 -15.77 10.69
CA GLY A 6 3.88 -17.17 10.29
C GLY A 6 3.49 -17.37 8.83
N LEU A 7 2.40 -16.73 8.38
CA LEU A 7 1.95 -16.79 6.99
C LEU A 7 3.00 -16.23 6.02
N ILE A 8 3.53 -15.04 6.29
CA ILE A 8 4.55 -14.43 5.43
C ILE A 8 5.85 -15.25 5.44
N ALA A 9 6.31 -15.70 6.61
CA ALA A 9 7.51 -16.54 6.74
C ALA A 9 7.36 -17.91 6.05
N LEU A 10 6.16 -18.48 6.04
CA LEU A 10 5.86 -19.70 5.31
C LEU A 10 5.85 -19.45 3.79
N THR A 11 5.28 -18.33 3.36
CA THR A 11 5.09 -18.01 1.95
C THR A 11 6.38 -17.59 1.25
N GLY A 12 7.24 -16.81 1.92
CA GLY A 12 8.44 -16.26 1.31
C GLY A 12 9.44 -15.69 2.31
N LYS A 13 10.38 -14.91 1.82
CA LYS A 13 11.37 -14.16 2.62
C LYS A 13 10.96 -12.70 2.68
N LEU A 14 11.04 -12.08 3.86
CA LEU A 14 10.78 -10.64 4.03
C LEU A 14 12.09 -9.89 4.23
N GLU A 15 12.40 -9.01 3.29
CA GLU A 15 13.50 -8.06 3.35
C GLU A 15 12.93 -6.67 3.60
N VAL A 16 13.44 -6.01 4.64
CA VAL A 16 13.04 -4.66 5.02
C VAL A 16 14.26 -3.78 5.03
N SER A 17 14.18 -2.64 4.39
CA SER A 17 15.22 -1.59 4.34
C SER A 17 14.63 -0.22 4.67
N GLY A 18 15.49 0.69 5.11
CA GLY A 18 15.04 1.96 5.67
C GLY A 18 14.33 1.78 7.01
N ASP A 19 13.88 2.88 7.58
CA ASP A 19 13.20 2.90 8.87
C ASP A 19 12.32 4.15 9.00
N ILE A 20 11.43 4.16 9.98
CA ILE A 20 10.70 5.37 10.37
C ILE A 20 11.59 6.14 11.36
N PRO A 21 11.83 7.45 11.11
CA PRO A 21 12.62 8.26 12.04
C PRO A 21 12.10 8.14 13.48
N PRO A 22 12.98 7.92 14.48
CA PRO A 22 12.59 7.70 15.87
C PRO A 22 11.67 8.80 16.43
N GLU A 23 11.86 10.03 15.99
CA GLU A 23 11.05 11.20 16.38
C GLU A 23 9.61 11.15 15.89
N LEU A 24 9.29 10.30 14.91
CA LEU A 24 7.93 10.08 14.39
C LEU A 24 7.23 8.87 15.02
N LEU A 25 7.95 8.03 15.74
CA LEU A 25 7.35 6.87 16.40
C LEU A 25 6.42 7.32 17.53
N GLY A 26 5.22 6.73 17.56
CA GLY A 26 4.19 7.10 18.55
C GLY A 26 3.49 8.43 18.28
N LYS A 27 3.81 9.11 17.17
CA LYS A 27 3.12 10.32 16.72
C LYS A 27 2.15 10.03 15.58
N PRO A 28 1.20 10.95 15.31
CA PRO A 28 0.37 10.88 14.10
C PRO A 28 1.24 10.70 12.85
N LEU A 29 0.98 9.65 12.08
CA LEU A 29 1.82 9.30 10.92
C LEU A 29 0.99 8.64 9.83
N LEU A 30 1.21 9.07 8.59
CA LEU A 30 0.69 8.44 7.38
C LEU A 30 1.78 7.61 6.71
N LEU A 31 1.44 6.37 6.36
CA LEU A 31 2.30 5.48 5.60
C LEU A 31 1.70 5.32 4.20
N ALA A 32 2.36 5.86 3.19
CA ALA A 32 1.88 5.83 1.80
C ALA A 32 2.63 4.79 1.00
N SER A 33 1.95 3.76 0.47
CA SER A 33 2.58 2.66 -0.24
C SER A 33 2.00 2.44 -1.64
N ASN A 34 2.80 1.92 -2.58
CA ASN A 34 2.30 1.38 -3.83
C ASN A 34 1.49 0.09 -3.60
N HIS A 35 0.60 -0.25 -4.56
CA HIS A 35 -0.30 -1.38 -4.45
C HIS A 35 -0.27 -2.25 -5.71
N ILE A 36 0.39 -3.39 -5.64
CA ILE A 36 0.65 -4.30 -6.77
C ILE A 36 -0.11 -5.61 -6.70
N GLY A 37 -0.61 -6.00 -5.53
CA GLY A 37 -1.28 -7.29 -5.38
C GLY A 37 -2.08 -7.45 -4.09
N ASN A 38 -2.86 -8.53 -4.04
CA ASN A 38 -3.75 -8.82 -2.92
C ASN A 38 -3.02 -9.14 -1.61
N LEU A 39 -1.73 -9.54 -1.67
CA LEU A 39 -0.93 -9.86 -0.49
C LEU A 39 -0.22 -8.63 0.11
N ASP A 40 -0.18 -7.50 -0.60
CA ASP A 40 0.51 -6.28 -0.16
C ASP A 40 0.19 -5.85 1.28
N PRO A 41 -1.08 -5.82 1.72
CA PRO A 41 -1.38 -5.40 3.08
C PRO A 41 -0.73 -6.30 4.14
N MET A 42 -0.68 -7.60 3.88
CA MET A 42 -0.07 -8.57 4.80
C MET A 42 1.46 -8.43 4.86
N VAL A 43 2.08 -8.22 3.69
CA VAL A 43 3.53 -7.96 3.58
C VAL A 43 3.87 -6.65 4.31
N LEU A 44 3.09 -5.59 4.10
CA LEU A 44 3.29 -4.30 4.73
C LEU A 44 3.12 -4.37 6.25
N ILE A 45 2.08 -5.08 6.76
CA ILE A 45 1.91 -5.32 8.19
C ILE A 45 3.13 -6.05 8.76
N ALA A 46 3.60 -7.10 8.09
CA ALA A 46 4.76 -7.87 8.57
C ALA A 46 6.04 -7.01 8.59
N ALA A 47 6.24 -6.15 7.59
CA ALA A 47 7.36 -5.21 7.53
C ALA A 47 7.28 -4.15 8.64
N CYS A 48 6.12 -3.51 8.82
CA CYS A 48 5.90 -2.53 9.89
C CYS A 48 6.16 -3.15 11.28
N ARG A 49 5.68 -4.37 11.51
CA ARG A 49 5.93 -5.07 12.78
C ARG A 49 7.40 -5.41 13.01
N LYS A 50 8.17 -5.63 11.96
CA LYS A 50 9.62 -5.86 12.06
C LYS A 50 10.34 -4.64 12.62
N ILE A 51 9.82 -3.43 12.36
CA ILE A 51 10.33 -2.16 12.88
C ILE A 51 9.50 -1.62 14.08
N GLY A 52 8.67 -2.45 14.71
CA GLY A 52 7.93 -2.09 15.93
C GLY A 52 6.66 -1.25 15.70
N VAL A 53 6.14 -1.17 14.49
CA VAL A 53 4.98 -0.36 14.13
C VAL A 53 3.77 -1.23 13.78
N ASN A 54 2.57 -0.83 14.23
CA ASN A 54 1.30 -1.50 13.92
C ASN A 54 0.40 -0.56 13.11
N PRO A 55 0.36 -0.66 11.77
CA PRO A 55 -0.47 0.23 10.96
C PRO A 55 -1.93 -0.20 10.95
N ARG A 56 -2.84 0.77 10.95
CA ARG A 56 -4.23 0.60 10.54
C ARG A 56 -4.37 0.95 9.06
N PHE A 57 -5.29 0.33 8.36
CA PHE A 57 -5.52 0.58 6.94
C PHE A 57 -6.83 1.31 6.71
N MET A 58 -6.87 2.10 5.65
CA MET A 58 -8.11 2.60 5.06
C MET A 58 -8.62 1.57 4.05
N LEU A 59 -9.70 0.87 4.41
CA LEU A 59 -10.24 -0.24 3.62
C LEU A 59 -11.57 0.12 2.96
N ALA A 60 -11.81 -0.43 1.77
CA ALA A 60 -13.11 -0.32 1.11
C ALA A 60 -14.21 -0.96 1.97
N GLY A 61 -15.37 -0.31 2.06
CA GLY A 61 -16.48 -0.77 2.88
C GLY A 61 -16.90 -2.21 2.61
N GLY A 62 -16.96 -2.62 1.34
CA GLY A 62 -17.30 -4.01 0.98
C GLY A 62 -16.36 -5.06 1.59
N LEU A 63 -15.08 -4.73 1.86
CA LEU A 63 -14.16 -5.65 2.52
C LEU A 63 -14.47 -5.78 4.02
N LEU A 64 -14.86 -4.67 4.66
CA LEU A 64 -15.27 -4.66 6.06
C LEU A 64 -16.66 -5.30 6.27
N ASP A 65 -17.48 -5.36 5.24
CA ASP A 65 -18.80 -5.99 5.28
C ASP A 65 -18.77 -7.47 4.86
N ALA A 66 -17.59 -7.98 4.43
CA ALA A 66 -17.43 -9.39 4.08
C ALA A 66 -17.70 -10.29 5.30
N PRO A 67 -18.54 -11.35 5.14
CA PRO A 67 -19.06 -12.11 6.29
C PRO A 67 -17.98 -12.83 7.11
N VAL A 68 -16.89 -13.26 6.49
CA VAL A 68 -15.81 -14.01 7.17
C VAL A 68 -14.70 -13.06 7.64
N MET A 69 -14.23 -12.17 6.76
CA MET A 69 -13.06 -11.31 7.06
C MET A 69 -13.47 -10.01 7.76
N GLY A 70 -14.67 -9.50 7.51
CA GLY A 70 -15.12 -8.21 8.01
C GLY A 70 -15.03 -8.07 9.53
N PRO A 71 -15.52 -9.01 10.34
CA PRO A 71 -15.40 -8.94 11.80
C PRO A 71 -13.95 -8.83 12.29
N ALA A 72 -13.04 -9.62 11.73
CA ALA A 72 -11.62 -9.59 12.08
C ALA A 72 -10.97 -8.25 11.69
N LEU A 73 -11.26 -7.73 10.50
CA LEU A 73 -10.74 -6.45 10.03
C LEU A 73 -11.27 -5.27 10.88
N LYS A 74 -12.54 -5.31 11.30
CA LYS A 74 -13.11 -4.32 12.23
C LYS A 74 -12.45 -4.39 13.59
N ALA A 75 -12.22 -5.58 14.12
CA ALA A 75 -11.52 -5.79 15.40
C ALA A 75 -10.07 -5.28 15.37
N CYS A 76 -9.41 -5.28 14.20
CA CYS A 76 -8.08 -4.68 14.01
C CYS A 76 -8.11 -3.13 13.93
N GLY A 77 -9.26 -2.49 14.06
CA GLY A 77 -9.38 -1.03 14.05
C GLY A 77 -9.14 -0.38 12.69
N HIS A 78 -9.26 -1.13 11.59
CA HIS A 78 -9.15 -0.57 10.26
C HIS A 78 -10.27 0.41 9.94
N LEU A 79 -9.99 1.43 9.14
CA LEU A 79 -10.90 2.52 8.84
C LEU A 79 -11.67 2.27 7.54
N ARG A 80 -12.99 2.49 7.58
CA ARG A 80 -13.86 2.35 6.41
C ARG A 80 -13.73 3.54 5.47
N VAL A 81 -13.58 3.27 4.17
CA VAL A 81 -13.66 4.26 3.09
C VAL A 81 -14.59 3.78 2.00
N ASP A 82 -15.68 4.49 1.79
CA ASP A 82 -16.62 4.23 0.70
C ASP A 82 -16.28 5.14 -0.49
N ARG A 83 -15.54 4.60 -1.46
CA ARG A 83 -14.85 5.33 -2.53
C ARG A 83 -15.74 6.10 -3.51
N ARG A 84 -17.05 5.84 -3.53
CA ARG A 84 -18.03 6.44 -4.47
C ARG A 84 -19.11 7.24 -3.77
N SER A 85 -18.95 7.50 -2.48
CA SER A 85 -19.93 8.28 -1.71
C SER A 85 -19.43 9.72 -1.54
N ALA A 86 -20.38 10.66 -1.34
CA ALA A 86 -20.08 12.03 -0.92
C ALA A 86 -19.29 12.10 0.39
N ASN A 87 -19.22 10.98 1.12
CA ASN A 87 -18.64 10.88 2.47
C ASN A 87 -17.14 10.55 2.49
N VAL A 88 -16.43 10.53 1.33
CA VAL A 88 -14.97 10.29 1.29
C VAL A 88 -14.23 11.35 2.09
N GLY A 89 -14.65 12.62 2.00
CA GLY A 89 -14.08 13.72 2.79
C GLY A 89 -14.22 13.48 4.29
N GLU A 90 -15.41 13.07 4.73
CA GLU A 90 -15.67 12.75 6.14
C GLU A 90 -14.83 11.56 6.64
N ALA A 91 -14.63 10.53 5.82
CA ALA A 91 -13.75 9.42 6.16
C ALA A 91 -12.29 9.87 6.35
N MET A 92 -11.80 10.80 5.53
CA MET A 92 -10.48 11.41 5.69
C MET A 92 -10.39 12.26 6.97
N HIS A 93 -11.40 13.07 7.28
CA HIS A 93 -11.46 13.83 8.53
C HIS A 93 -11.45 12.91 9.75
N ARG A 94 -12.24 11.84 9.74
CA ARG A 94 -12.22 10.83 10.82
C ARG A 94 -10.85 10.18 10.97
N ALA A 95 -10.16 9.88 9.86
CA ALA A 95 -8.82 9.32 9.88
C ALA A 95 -7.80 10.27 10.52
N VAL A 96 -7.82 11.55 10.12
CA VAL A 96 -6.97 12.60 10.71
C VAL A 96 -7.26 12.74 12.21
N ALA A 97 -8.52 12.85 12.60
CA ALA A 97 -8.91 12.94 14.00
C ALA A 97 -8.49 11.73 14.83
N ALA A 98 -8.56 10.52 14.25
CA ALA A 98 -8.10 9.30 14.92
C ALA A 98 -6.58 9.28 15.12
N LEU A 99 -5.81 9.79 14.16
CA LEU A 99 -4.35 9.95 14.29
C LEU A 99 -3.97 10.98 15.35
N GLN A 100 -4.62 12.14 15.34
CA GLN A 100 -4.34 13.25 16.28
C GLN A 100 -4.69 12.88 17.74
N LYS A 101 -5.59 11.93 17.96
CA LYS A 101 -5.90 11.38 19.29
C LYS A 101 -4.87 10.35 19.80
N GLY A 102 -3.74 10.19 19.14
CA GLY A 102 -2.70 9.23 19.52
C GLY A 102 -2.94 7.81 19.01
N GLY A 103 -3.61 7.67 17.87
CA GLY A 103 -3.82 6.37 17.25
C GLY A 103 -2.58 5.83 16.52
N ASP A 104 -2.62 4.52 16.20
CA ASP A 104 -1.59 3.87 15.38
C ASP A 104 -1.49 4.52 14.00
N PRO A 105 -0.33 4.47 13.34
CA PRO A 105 -0.14 4.99 11.98
C PRO A 105 -1.18 4.44 11.01
N ILE A 106 -1.59 5.27 10.04
CA ILE A 106 -2.53 4.84 9.01
C ILE A 106 -1.79 4.59 7.70
N ALA A 107 -1.86 3.33 7.23
CA ALA A 107 -1.37 2.95 5.93
C ALA A 107 -2.44 3.20 4.86
N VAL A 108 -2.00 3.85 3.78
CA VAL A 108 -2.84 4.25 2.65
C VAL A 108 -2.17 3.81 1.36
N TYR A 109 -2.95 3.29 0.44
CA TYR A 109 -2.54 3.10 -0.94
C TYR A 109 -3.04 4.30 -1.76
N PRO A 110 -2.17 5.27 -2.14
CA PRO A 110 -2.62 6.49 -2.82
C PRO A 110 -3.31 6.20 -4.16
N GLU A 111 -2.93 5.11 -4.82
CA GLU A 111 -3.57 4.65 -6.05
C GLU A 111 -5.06 4.32 -5.86
N GLY A 112 -5.45 3.93 -4.65
CA GLY A 112 -6.80 3.57 -4.27
C GLY A 112 -7.32 2.28 -4.90
N LYS A 113 -6.49 1.55 -5.61
CA LYS A 113 -6.71 0.23 -6.23
C LYS A 113 -5.37 -0.44 -6.44
N ILE A 114 -5.37 -1.74 -6.74
CA ILE A 114 -4.19 -2.41 -7.27
C ILE A 114 -3.85 -1.78 -8.61
N THR A 115 -2.58 -1.48 -8.86
CA THR A 115 -2.12 -0.86 -10.10
C THR A 115 -2.60 -1.65 -11.32
N LEU A 116 -2.98 -0.95 -12.37
CA LEU A 116 -3.30 -1.52 -13.67
C LEU A 116 -2.15 -1.37 -14.66
N ASP A 117 -1.03 -0.80 -14.22
CA ASP A 117 0.17 -0.75 -15.07
C ASP A 117 0.65 -2.16 -15.39
N PRO A 118 0.92 -2.50 -16.66
CA PRO A 118 1.39 -3.83 -17.05
C PRO A 118 2.70 -4.23 -16.38
N GLY A 119 3.59 -3.27 -16.14
CA GLY A 119 4.84 -3.45 -15.43
C GLY A 119 4.71 -3.30 -13.91
N MET A 120 3.49 -3.14 -13.38
CA MET A 120 3.21 -2.97 -11.95
C MET A 120 3.90 -1.75 -11.32
N TRP A 121 4.13 -0.70 -12.09
CA TRP A 121 4.58 0.58 -11.59
C TRP A 121 3.41 1.36 -10.97
N PRO A 122 3.69 2.26 -10.01
CA PRO A 122 2.65 3.09 -9.42
C PRO A 122 1.94 3.96 -10.47
N GLU A 123 0.62 3.97 -10.44
CA GLU A 123 -0.18 4.88 -11.26
C GLU A 123 -0.32 6.24 -10.57
N ARG A 124 -0.87 7.22 -11.29
CA ARG A 124 -1.04 8.60 -10.81
C ARG A 124 -1.73 8.72 -9.45
N GLY A 125 -2.62 7.80 -9.09
CA GLY A 125 -3.31 7.80 -7.80
C GLY A 125 -4.25 8.97 -7.54
N LYS A 126 -4.61 9.19 -6.26
CA LYS A 126 -5.57 10.18 -5.77
C LYS A 126 -4.99 11.03 -4.65
N THR A 127 -5.39 12.28 -4.56
CA THR A 127 -4.89 13.26 -3.60
C THR A 127 -5.33 13.04 -2.13
N GLY A 128 -6.01 11.93 -1.81
CA GLY A 128 -6.57 11.71 -0.48
C GLY A 128 -5.52 11.74 0.64
N VAL A 129 -4.40 11.02 0.47
CA VAL A 129 -3.31 11.02 1.46
C VAL A 129 -2.67 12.39 1.61
N ALA A 130 -2.47 13.11 0.50
CA ALA A 130 -1.93 14.46 0.52
C ALA A 130 -2.85 15.44 1.26
N ARG A 131 -4.17 15.34 1.04
CA ARG A 131 -5.16 16.17 1.76
C ARG A 131 -5.18 15.87 3.27
N MET A 132 -5.04 14.60 3.67
CA MET A 132 -4.92 14.23 5.08
C MET A 132 -3.63 14.77 5.70
N ALA A 133 -2.52 14.69 4.96
CA ALA A 133 -1.23 15.19 5.41
C ALA A 133 -1.26 16.72 5.63
N LEU A 134 -1.68 17.47 4.62
CA LEU A 134 -1.72 18.93 4.68
C LEU A 134 -2.77 19.42 5.69
N GLY A 135 -4.00 18.88 5.65
CA GLY A 135 -5.10 19.31 6.54
C GLY A 135 -4.89 18.92 8.00
N GLY A 136 -4.11 17.90 8.28
CA GLY A 136 -3.80 17.45 9.65
C GLY A 136 -2.41 17.86 10.15
N GLY A 137 -1.55 18.44 9.31
CA GLY A 137 -0.15 18.66 9.63
C GLY A 137 0.59 17.33 9.91
N ILE A 138 0.20 16.24 9.23
CA ILE A 138 0.68 14.89 9.54
C ILE A 138 1.78 14.51 8.57
N PRO A 139 2.97 14.08 9.05
CA PRO A 139 4.06 13.62 8.19
C PRO A 139 3.66 12.36 7.42
N VAL A 140 4.25 12.19 6.22
CA VAL A 140 4.06 11.05 5.34
C VAL A 140 5.38 10.34 5.14
N VAL A 141 5.43 9.05 5.49
CA VAL A 141 6.55 8.17 5.13
C VAL A 141 6.14 7.38 3.89
N PRO A 142 6.86 7.54 2.76
CA PRO A 142 6.63 6.75 1.56
C PRO A 142 7.18 5.35 1.76
N ILE A 143 6.43 4.36 1.29
CA ILE A 143 6.82 2.95 1.37
C ILE A 143 6.78 2.36 -0.03
N SER A 144 7.85 1.70 -0.41
CA SER A 144 7.94 0.97 -1.66
C SER A 144 7.98 -0.51 -1.37
N GLN A 145 7.08 -1.27 -2.00
CA GLN A 145 7.03 -2.71 -1.81
C GLN A 145 7.04 -3.46 -3.13
N TRP A 146 7.72 -4.63 -3.15
CA TRP A 146 7.87 -5.47 -4.33
C TRP A 146 7.88 -6.94 -3.96
N GLY A 147 7.43 -7.81 -4.88
CA GLY A 147 7.48 -9.26 -4.74
C GLY A 147 6.19 -9.92 -4.23
N ALA A 148 5.24 -9.18 -3.66
CA ALA A 148 3.99 -9.75 -3.13
C ALA A 148 3.12 -10.42 -4.22
N HIS A 149 3.17 -9.94 -5.45
CA HIS A 149 2.49 -10.49 -6.62
C HIS A 149 2.99 -11.88 -7.03
N GLU A 150 4.20 -12.28 -6.61
CA GLU A 150 4.74 -13.62 -6.88
C GLU A 150 4.10 -14.71 -6.00
N ALA A 151 3.48 -14.31 -4.91
CA ALA A 151 2.97 -15.24 -3.91
C ALA A 151 1.50 -15.58 -4.09
N VAL A 152 0.68 -14.61 -4.46
CA VAL A 152 -0.77 -14.78 -4.56
C VAL A 152 -1.24 -14.23 -5.90
N TYR A 153 -2.20 -14.91 -6.51
CA TYR A 153 -2.79 -14.48 -7.76
C TYR A 153 -3.12 -12.97 -7.75
N TRP A 154 -2.60 -12.24 -8.73
CA TRP A 154 -2.67 -10.79 -8.80
C TRP A 154 -3.53 -10.24 -9.96
N GLY A 155 -4.16 -11.13 -10.73
CA GLY A 155 -5.08 -10.75 -11.80
C GLY A 155 -6.43 -10.19 -11.30
N ASN A 156 -7.21 -9.65 -12.21
CA ASN A 156 -8.54 -9.08 -11.93
C ASN A 156 -9.61 -10.18 -11.79
N LEU A 157 -9.54 -11.00 -10.75
CA LEU A 157 -10.60 -11.94 -10.42
C LEU A 157 -11.59 -11.32 -9.44
N SER A 158 -12.86 -11.24 -9.85
CA SER A 158 -13.96 -11.08 -8.91
C SER A 158 -14.23 -12.44 -8.28
N VAL A 159 -14.13 -12.55 -6.95
CA VAL A 159 -14.47 -13.76 -6.23
C VAL A 159 -16.00 -13.85 -6.13
N GLY A 160 -16.61 -14.61 -7.04
CA GLY A 160 -18.05 -14.89 -7.05
C GLY A 160 -18.41 -16.28 -6.49
N GLY A 161 -17.41 -17.16 -6.31
CA GLY A 161 -17.64 -18.52 -5.83
C GLY A 161 -16.36 -19.29 -5.45
N TRP A 162 -16.53 -20.51 -4.98
CA TRP A 162 -15.42 -21.38 -4.54
C TRP A 162 -14.38 -21.65 -5.65
N LYS A 163 -14.82 -21.72 -6.91
CA LYS A 163 -13.93 -21.93 -8.05
C LYS A 163 -12.94 -20.80 -8.25
N ASP A 164 -13.34 -19.58 -7.88
CA ASP A 164 -12.50 -18.38 -8.01
C ASP A 164 -11.39 -18.34 -6.94
N LEU A 165 -11.52 -19.13 -5.86
CA LEU A 165 -10.49 -19.26 -4.83
C LEU A 165 -9.35 -20.20 -5.24
N LEU A 166 -9.58 -21.08 -6.19
CA LEU A 166 -8.58 -22.06 -6.61
C LEU A 166 -7.29 -21.42 -7.16
N PRO A 167 -7.32 -20.38 -8.00
CA PRO A 167 -6.13 -19.67 -8.43
C PRO A 167 -5.33 -19.06 -7.27
N TYR A 168 -6.02 -18.54 -6.24
CA TYR A 168 -5.35 -18.01 -5.04
C TYR A 168 -4.64 -19.12 -4.26
N LEU A 169 -5.31 -20.23 -4.02
CA LEU A 169 -4.74 -21.37 -3.29
C LEU A 169 -3.55 -21.98 -4.06
N THR A 170 -3.70 -22.21 -5.36
CA THR A 170 -2.63 -22.80 -6.18
C THR A 170 -1.42 -21.89 -6.32
N SER A 171 -1.64 -20.57 -6.46
CA SER A 171 -0.54 -19.59 -6.47
C SER A 171 0.18 -19.53 -5.13
N TRP A 172 -0.57 -19.56 -4.02
CA TRP A 172 0.00 -19.58 -2.68
C TRP A 172 0.82 -20.85 -2.41
N LEU A 173 0.31 -22.02 -2.74
CA LEU A 173 1.05 -23.30 -2.61
C LEU A 173 2.34 -23.28 -3.45
N ARG A 174 2.29 -22.71 -4.65
CA ARG A 174 3.47 -22.49 -5.48
C ARG A 174 4.48 -21.55 -4.81
N ALA A 175 4.00 -20.47 -4.18
CA ALA A 175 4.84 -19.53 -3.47
C ALA A 175 5.51 -20.16 -2.25
N VAL A 176 4.78 -20.96 -1.45
CA VAL A 176 5.35 -21.72 -0.32
C VAL A 176 6.54 -22.56 -0.77
N ARG A 177 6.46 -23.15 -1.97
CA ARG A 177 7.55 -23.94 -2.55
C ARG A 177 8.69 -23.08 -3.11
N LYS A 178 8.37 -21.98 -3.81
CA LYS A 178 9.35 -21.10 -4.47
C LYS A 178 10.01 -20.11 -3.53
N ARG A 179 9.31 -19.75 -2.43
CA ARG A 179 9.74 -18.79 -1.41
C ARG A 179 10.19 -17.46 -2.02
N PRO A 180 9.29 -16.71 -2.69
CA PRO A 180 9.62 -15.41 -3.26
C PRO A 180 10.13 -14.45 -2.18
N THR A 181 10.88 -13.43 -2.61
CA THR A 181 11.38 -12.39 -1.71
C THR A 181 10.43 -11.19 -1.74
N PHE A 182 9.88 -10.85 -0.58
CA PHE A 182 9.09 -9.66 -0.37
C PHE A 182 10.02 -8.54 0.10
N LYS A 183 10.20 -7.53 -0.73
CA LYS A 183 11.05 -6.38 -0.45
C LYS A 183 10.17 -5.20 -0.03
N VAL A 184 10.47 -4.57 1.11
CA VAL A 184 9.77 -3.37 1.60
C VAL A 184 10.82 -2.34 2.02
N HIS A 185 10.71 -1.15 1.46
CA HIS A 185 11.58 -0.02 1.77
C HIS A 185 10.78 1.11 2.41
N PHE A 186 11.19 1.55 3.58
CA PHE A 186 10.70 2.76 4.24
C PHE A 186 11.58 3.94 3.81
N GLY A 187 11.01 4.85 3.03
CA GLY A 187 11.70 6.06 2.57
C GLY A 187 11.75 7.15 3.63
N LYS A 188 12.49 8.21 3.33
CA LYS A 188 12.49 9.41 4.19
C LYS A 188 11.14 10.09 4.17
N PRO A 189 10.71 10.74 5.27
CA PRO A 189 9.50 11.55 5.28
C PRO A 189 9.49 12.56 4.13
N VAL A 190 8.33 12.68 3.47
CA VAL A 190 8.18 13.60 2.33
C VAL A 190 8.09 15.04 2.84
N GLU A 191 8.93 15.92 2.33
CA GLU A 191 8.90 17.34 2.66
C GLU A 191 7.66 18.01 2.06
N LEU A 192 6.77 18.49 2.93
CA LEU A 192 5.50 19.15 2.59
C LEU A 192 5.31 20.49 3.31
N THR A 193 6.31 20.98 4.02
CA THR A 193 6.25 22.18 4.88
C THR A 193 5.99 23.48 4.12
N ASP A 194 6.32 23.52 2.84
CA ASP A 194 6.07 24.64 1.92
C ASP A 194 4.67 24.62 1.27
N LEU A 195 3.84 23.63 1.60
CA LEU A 195 2.51 23.42 1.01
C LEU A 195 1.41 23.61 2.08
N ASN A 196 0.24 24.12 1.63
CA ASN A 196 -0.89 24.40 2.50
C ASN A 196 -2.17 23.74 2.00
N ALA A 197 -2.99 23.22 2.93
CA ALA A 197 -4.26 22.57 2.62
C ALA A 197 -5.26 23.49 1.89
N GLU A 198 -5.22 24.79 2.17
CA GLU A 198 -6.14 25.80 1.63
C GLU A 198 -5.69 26.36 0.28
N THR A 199 -4.42 26.18 -0.08
CA THR A 199 -3.88 26.70 -1.33
C THR A 199 -4.26 25.77 -2.48
N MET A 200 -4.88 26.36 -3.51
CA MET A 200 -5.27 25.63 -4.72
C MET A 200 -4.04 25.00 -5.38
N GLY A 201 -4.12 23.70 -5.64
CA GLY A 201 -3.05 22.94 -6.29
C GLY A 201 -2.05 22.27 -5.33
N ASP A 202 -1.95 22.69 -4.07
CA ASP A 202 -0.96 22.14 -3.13
C ASP A 202 -1.22 20.67 -2.80
N ALA A 203 -2.47 20.27 -2.64
CA ALA A 203 -2.81 18.86 -2.47
C ALA A 203 -2.36 18.00 -3.65
N ARG A 204 -2.33 18.56 -4.86
CA ARG A 204 -1.81 17.88 -6.05
C ARG A 204 -0.28 17.84 -6.02
N ARG A 205 0.39 18.95 -5.70
CA ARG A 205 1.86 19.00 -5.55
C ARG A 205 2.36 18.02 -4.47
N ALA A 206 1.70 18.03 -3.31
CA ALA A 206 2.00 17.09 -2.24
C ALA A 206 1.83 15.62 -2.68
N HIS A 207 0.75 15.33 -3.39
CA HIS A 207 0.51 14.01 -3.94
C HIS A 207 1.59 13.59 -4.94
N GLU A 208 1.99 14.47 -5.85
CA GLU A 208 3.05 14.22 -6.82
C GLU A 208 4.38 13.91 -6.11
N ARG A 209 4.76 14.67 -5.06
CA ARG A 209 5.95 14.39 -4.24
C ARG A 209 5.87 13.02 -3.56
N ILE A 210 4.71 12.66 -2.99
CA ILE A 210 4.51 11.36 -2.35
C ILE A 210 4.66 10.22 -3.36
N MET A 211 4.04 10.32 -4.53
CA MET A 211 4.11 9.29 -5.56
C MET A 211 5.52 9.17 -6.15
N THR A 212 6.22 10.28 -6.34
CA THR A 212 7.62 10.30 -6.77
C THR A 212 8.50 9.57 -5.76
N ALA A 213 8.38 9.89 -4.48
CA ALA A 213 9.17 9.23 -3.43
C ALA A 213 8.91 7.71 -3.35
N ILE A 214 7.66 7.28 -3.53
CA ILE A 214 7.30 5.84 -3.63
C ILE A 214 7.97 5.21 -4.85
N THR A 215 7.92 5.87 -6.01
CA THR A 215 8.49 5.35 -7.26
C THR A 215 10.01 5.27 -7.19
N GLU A 216 10.67 6.31 -6.68
CA GLU A 216 12.13 6.34 -6.49
C GLU A 216 12.61 5.23 -5.54
N GLY A 217 11.88 5.00 -4.44
CA GLY A 217 12.17 3.90 -3.53
C GLY A 217 11.89 2.51 -4.11
N LEU A 218 11.02 2.40 -5.13
CA LEU A 218 10.74 1.16 -5.82
C LEU A 218 11.83 0.76 -6.82
N VAL A 219 12.48 1.75 -7.46
CA VAL A 219 13.55 1.52 -8.44
C VAL A 219 14.64 0.58 -7.92
N PRO A 220 15.29 0.83 -6.76
CA PRO A 220 16.35 -0.06 -6.26
C PRO A 220 15.85 -1.45 -5.84
N LEU A 221 14.56 -1.62 -5.55
CA LEU A 221 13.99 -2.93 -5.24
C LEU A 221 13.83 -3.82 -6.49
N ARG A 222 13.91 -3.22 -7.68
CA ARG A 222 13.67 -3.86 -8.98
C ARG A 222 14.89 -3.88 -9.90
N LEU A 223 16.10 -3.64 -9.38
CA LEU A 223 17.35 -3.59 -10.16
C LEU A 223 17.71 -4.93 -10.83
N ASP A 224 17.17 -6.03 -10.34
CA ASP A 224 17.37 -7.38 -10.89
C ASP A 224 16.41 -7.71 -12.04
N GLU A 225 15.53 -6.78 -12.41
CA GLU A 225 14.62 -6.96 -13.53
C GLU A 225 15.27 -6.49 -14.84
N PRO A 226 15.10 -7.26 -15.93
CA PRO A 226 15.49 -6.81 -17.26
C PRO A 226 14.64 -5.61 -17.71
N ASP A 227 15.03 -4.95 -18.80
CA ASP A 227 14.35 -3.78 -19.39
C ASP A 227 12.86 -4.01 -19.64
N VAL A 228 12.47 -5.26 -19.86
CA VAL A 228 11.06 -5.68 -19.92
C VAL A 228 10.67 -6.26 -18.56
N PRO A 229 9.54 -5.82 -17.96
CA PRO A 229 9.08 -6.36 -16.69
C PRO A 229 9.00 -7.88 -16.69
N LYS A 230 9.60 -8.53 -15.71
CA LYS A 230 9.58 -10.00 -15.55
C LYS A 230 8.15 -10.54 -15.41
N PHE A 231 7.27 -9.73 -14.83
CA PHE A 231 5.86 -10.02 -14.68
C PHE A 231 5.07 -8.98 -15.46
N HIS A 232 4.57 -9.37 -16.59
CA HIS A 232 3.74 -8.54 -17.45
C HIS A 232 2.34 -9.13 -17.52
N ASP A 233 1.32 -8.35 -17.15
CA ASP A 233 -0.07 -8.74 -17.31
C ASP A 233 -0.65 -8.16 -18.60
N PRO A 234 -0.75 -8.94 -19.69
CA PRO A 234 -1.24 -8.44 -20.97
C PRO A 234 -2.73 -8.07 -20.92
N THR A 235 -3.46 -8.46 -19.86
CA THR A 235 -4.87 -8.11 -19.68
C THR A 235 -5.05 -6.69 -19.14
N ARG A 236 -3.97 -6.04 -18.69
CA ARG A 236 -4.00 -4.69 -18.17
C ARG A 236 -3.71 -3.66 -19.27
N PRO A 237 -4.38 -2.51 -19.25
CA PRO A 237 -4.10 -1.45 -20.22
C PRO A 237 -2.68 -0.89 -20.00
N THR A 238 -1.96 -0.65 -21.07
CA THR A 238 -0.65 -0.01 -21.05
C THR A 238 -0.79 1.45 -20.66
N THR A 239 -0.40 1.84 -19.46
CA THR A 239 -0.49 3.22 -18.97
C THR A 239 0.72 4.06 -19.31
N GLY A 240 1.80 3.43 -19.70
CA GLY A 240 3.04 4.10 -20.03
C GLY A 240 3.77 4.74 -18.85
N ALA A 241 3.45 4.36 -17.62
CA ALA A 241 4.00 4.94 -16.41
C ALA A 241 5.33 4.33 -15.96
N SER A 242 5.88 3.34 -16.70
CA SER A 242 7.15 2.71 -16.34
C SER A 242 8.30 3.72 -16.47
N PRO A 243 9.11 3.93 -15.42
CA PRO A 243 10.34 4.72 -15.49
C PRO A 243 11.44 4.02 -16.32
N TRP A 244 11.29 2.74 -16.63
CA TRP A 244 12.18 1.90 -17.42
C TRP A 244 11.83 1.90 -18.92
N ARG A 245 11.45 3.01 -19.46
CA ARG A 245 11.31 3.09 -20.93
C ARG A 245 12.70 3.12 -21.53
N PRO A 246 13.00 2.20 -22.47
CA PRO A 246 14.17 2.41 -23.31
C PRO A 246 14.01 3.78 -24.01
N ALA A 247 15.08 4.55 -24.01
CA ALA A 247 15.19 5.82 -24.71
C ALA A 247 14.95 5.62 -26.22
#